data_46b34bc774147101ba5ee41aba99f63c
#
_entry.id   46b34bc774147101ba5ee41aba99f63c
#
_cell.length_a   1.000
_cell.length_b   1.000
_cell.length_c   1.000
_cell.angle_alpha   90.00
_cell.angle_beta   90.00
_cell.angle_gamma   90.00
#
_symmetry.space_group_name_H-M   'P 1'
#
loop_
_entity.id
_entity.type
_entity.pdbx_description
1 polymer ?
#
loop_
_entity_poly.entity_id
_entity_poly.type
_entity_poly.pdbx_seq_one_letter_code
_entity_poly.pdbx_strand_id
1 'polypeptide(L)'
;MTLAATAPAARTASTRPVFLALQANDETLSIISAITADNPHASVAHFPAMVKIDAPGHLVVRRASVEDHLGRDWDVQELHVNLISLSGNIDETDDEFRLQWRDHA
;
A
#
# COMPACT_ATOMS: atom_id res chain seq x y z
N MET A 1 -20.38 12.90 25.98
CA MET A 1 -20.00 12.85 25.49
C MET A 1 -19.24 12.91 24.70
N THR A 2 -19.10 13.02 24.67
CA THR A 2 -18.52 13.15 23.92
C THR A 2 -17.61 13.08 23.35
N LEU A 3 -17.37 13.26 23.48
CA LEU A 3 -16.63 13.31 22.85
C LEU A 3 -15.62 13.14 22.55
N ALA A 4 -15.59 13.22 23.02
CA ALA A 4 -14.58 13.17 22.99
C ALA A 4 -13.89 12.62 22.11
N ALA A 5 -14.06 12.11 22.01
CA ALA A 5 -13.54 11.44 21.20
C ALA A 5 -12.80 11.93 20.31
N THR A 6 -12.78 12.58 20.09
CA THR A 6 -12.19 13.08 19.24
C THR A 6 -10.89 13.36 19.46
N ALA A 7 -10.60 13.60 20.50
CA ALA A 7 -9.36 13.91 20.79
C ALA A 7 -8.35 13.25 20.07
N PRO A 8 -8.41 12.18 19.92
CA PRO A 8 -7.48 11.49 19.27
C PRO A 8 -7.11 12.06 18.03
N ALA A 9 -7.84 12.87 17.59
CA ALA A 9 -7.57 13.48 16.37
C ALA A 9 -6.18 13.98 16.31
N ALA A 10 -5.66 14.33 17.36
CA ALA A 10 -4.33 14.85 17.36
C ALA A 10 -3.33 13.90 16.79
N ARG A 11 -3.67 12.66 16.74
CA ARG A 11 -2.74 11.75 16.22
C ARG A 11 -2.96 11.41 14.83
N THR A 12 -3.74 12.08 14.16
CA THR A 12 -4.05 11.74 12.80
C THR A 12 -2.88 11.77 11.89
N ALA A 13 -1.83 12.47 12.23
CA ALA A 13 -0.67 12.48 11.37
C ALA A 13 -0.16 11.07 11.12
N SER A 14 -0.17 10.23 12.12
CA SER A 14 0.34 8.89 11.96
C SER A 14 -0.65 7.96 11.27
N THR A 15 -1.89 8.42 11.05
CA THR A 15 -2.89 7.63 10.36
C THR A 15 -3.34 8.26 9.06
N ARG A 16 -2.63 9.28 8.59
CA ARG A 16 -2.94 9.86 7.28
C ARG A 16 -2.91 8.77 6.24
N PRO A 17 -3.91 8.70 5.40
CA PRO A 17 -3.98 7.61 4.43
C PRO A 17 -2.90 7.74 3.36
N VAL A 18 -2.42 6.60 2.95
CA VAL A 18 -1.57 6.47 1.78
C VAL A 18 -2.33 5.63 0.79
N PHE A 19 -1.98 5.70 -0.50
CA PHE A 19 -2.58 4.80 -1.46
C PHE A 19 -1.60 4.42 -2.55
N LEU A 20 -1.90 3.30 -3.19
CA LEU A 20 -1.13 2.77 -4.31
C LEU A 20 -2.13 2.36 -5.36
N ALA A 21 -2.02 2.92 -6.55
CA ALA A 21 -2.90 2.56 -7.67
C ALA A 21 -2.08 1.87 -8.74
N LEU A 22 -2.53 0.68 -9.13
CA LEU A 22 -1.83 -0.16 -10.09
C LEU A 22 -2.74 -0.49 -11.26
N GLN A 23 -2.13 -0.75 -12.43
CA GLN A 23 -2.89 -1.21 -13.59
C GLN A 23 -3.50 -2.57 -13.27
N ALA A 24 -4.71 -2.79 -13.75
CA ALA A 24 -5.39 -4.07 -13.52
C ALA A 24 -4.96 -5.08 -14.57
N ASN A 25 -4.24 -6.09 -14.16
CA ASN A 25 -3.88 -7.23 -15.02
C ASN A 25 -3.61 -8.44 -14.12
N ASP A 26 -3.35 -9.59 -14.73
CA ASP A 26 -3.20 -10.83 -13.98
C ASP A 26 -2.06 -10.77 -12.97
N GLU A 27 -0.95 -10.21 -13.37
CA GLU A 27 0.19 -10.10 -12.48
C GLU A 27 -0.14 -9.22 -11.28
N THR A 28 -0.81 -8.10 -11.54
CA THR A 28 -1.16 -7.17 -10.48
C THR A 28 -2.13 -7.77 -9.50
N LEU A 29 -3.03 -8.63 -9.95
CA LEU A 29 -3.97 -9.28 -9.04
C LEU A 29 -3.23 -10.12 -8.00
N SER A 30 -2.18 -10.81 -8.41
CA SER A 30 -1.37 -11.58 -7.47
C SER A 30 -0.61 -10.66 -6.52
N ILE A 31 -0.09 -9.56 -7.03
CA ILE A 31 0.61 -8.58 -6.21
C ILE A 31 -0.34 -8.00 -5.17
N ILE A 32 -1.57 -7.67 -5.58
CA ILE A 32 -2.56 -7.12 -4.68
C ILE A 32 -2.93 -8.11 -3.59
N SER A 33 -3.04 -9.40 -3.92
CA SER A 33 -3.32 -10.42 -2.92
C SER A 33 -2.20 -10.48 -1.88
N ALA A 34 -0.96 -10.34 -2.31
CA ALA A 34 0.18 -10.33 -1.39
C ALA A 34 0.12 -9.09 -0.50
N ILE A 35 -0.18 -7.94 -1.09
CA ILE A 35 -0.26 -6.68 -0.35
C ILE A 35 -1.35 -6.75 0.72
N THR A 36 -2.52 -7.24 0.36
CA THR A 36 -3.63 -7.29 1.31
C THR A 36 -3.36 -8.29 2.43
N ALA A 37 -2.65 -9.37 2.14
CA ALA A 37 -2.28 -10.33 3.17
C ALA A 37 -1.34 -9.71 4.19
N ASP A 38 -0.43 -8.86 3.75
CA ASP A 38 0.54 -8.21 4.63
C ASP A 38 0.01 -6.93 5.28
N ASN A 39 -1.08 -6.39 4.75
CA ASN A 39 -1.65 -5.13 5.23
C ASN A 39 -3.14 -5.29 5.49
N PRO A 40 -3.51 -5.98 6.56
CA PRO A 40 -4.93 -6.24 6.85
C PRO A 40 -5.75 -4.98 7.09
N HIS A 41 -5.10 -3.85 7.35
CA HIS A 41 -5.78 -2.57 7.52
C HIS A 41 -6.06 -1.87 6.20
N ALA A 42 -5.62 -2.42 5.07
CA ALA A 42 -5.80 -1.80 3.77
C ALA A 42 -7.14 -2.14 3.16
N SER A 43 -7.64 -1.23 2.31
CA SER A 43 -8.87 -1.42 1.56
C SER A 43 -8.55 -1.40 0.08
N VAL A 44 -9.27 -2.20 -0.70
CA VAL A 44 -9.04 -2.31 -2.14
C VAL A 44 -10.27 -1.87 -2.89
N ALA A 45 -10.09 -1.00 -3.89
CA ALA A 45 -11.17 -0.57 -4.76
C ALA A 45 -10.81 -0.91 -6.20
N HIS A 46 -11.75 -1.51 -6.92
CA HIS A 46 -11.55 -1.93 -8.30
C HIS A 46 -12.23 -0.98 -9.26
N PHE A 47 -11.49 -0.54 -10.28
CA PHE A 47 -11.98 0.29 -11.36
C PHE A 47 -11.71 -0.45 -12.67
N PRO A 48 -12.30 -0.03 -13.79
CA PRO A 48 -12.13 -0.78 -15.05
C PRO A 48 -10.71 -1.11 -15.47
N ALA A 49 -9.77 -0.24 -15.25
CA ALA A 49 -8.40 -0.50 -15.68
C ALA A 49 -7.40 -0.33 -14.54
N MET A 50 -7.88 -0.17 -13.33
CA MET A 50 -7.03 0.20 -12.22
C MET A 50 -7.52 -0.43 -10.93
N VAL A 51 -6.59 -0.77 -10.05
CA VAL A 51 -6.93 -1.20 -8.70
C VAL A 51 -6.24 -0.24 -7.75
N LYS A 52 -6.98 0.29 -6.80
CA LYS A 52 -6.45 1.24 -5.82
C LYS A 52 -6.47 0.62 -4.44
N ILE A 53 -5.34 0.67 -3.76
CA ILE A 53 -5.21 0.16 -2.40
C ILE A 53 -4.98 1.35 -1.48
N ASP A 54 -5.88 1.53 -0.52
CA ASP A 54 -5.78 2.61 0.46
C ASP A 54 -5.45 2.01 1.82
N ALA A 55 -4.62 2.68 2.57
CA ALA A 55 -4.29 2.22 3.92
C ALA A 55 -4.07 3.41 4.84
N PRO A 56 -4.60 3.35 6.07
CA PRO A 56 -4.30 4.41 7.03
C PRO A 56 -2.87 4.26 7.53
N GLY A 57 -2.12 5.33 7.47
CA GLY A 57 -0.78 5.41 8.03
C GLY A 57 0.34 4.87 7.16
N HIS A 58 0.22 3.67 6.72
CA HIS A 58 1.31 3.08 5.94
C HIS A 58 0.84 1.88 5.13
N LEU A 59 1.64 1.53 4.13
CA LEU A 59 1.39 0.38 3.29
C LEU A 59 2.74 -0.23 2.93
N VAL A 60 2.88 -1.54 3.06
CA VAL A 60 4.14 -2.23 2.77
C VAL A 60 3.92 -3.30 1.73
N VAL A 61 4.72 -3.27 0.68
CA VAL A 61 4.75 -4.32 -0.34
C VAL A 61 6.04 -5.11 -0.12
N ARG A 62 5.93 -6.38 0.21
CA ARG A 62 7.10 -7.20 0.53
C ARG A 62 7.42 -8.14 -0.62
N ARG A 63 8.68 -8.13 -1.03
CA ARG A 63 9.13 -8.98 -2.13
C ARG A 63 8.81 -10.45 -1.88
N ALA A 64 9.12 -10.94 -0.69
CA ALA A 64 8.90 -12.36 -0.40
C ALA A 64 7.43 -12.77 -0.53
N SER A 65 6.52 -11.91 -0.07
CA SER A 65 5.09 -12.19 -0.17
C SER A 65 4.61 -12.18 -1.61
N VAL A 66 5.11 -11.23 -2.40
CA VAL A 66 4.75 -11.15 -3.81
C VAL A 66 5.26 -12.38 -4.55
N GLU A 67 6.49 -12.80 -4.27
CA GLU A 67 7.05 -13.98 -4.90
C GLU A 67 6.23 -15.23 -4.59
N ASP A 68 5.76 -15.35 -3.36
CA ASP A 68 4.91 -16.48 -2.98
C ASP A 68 3.62 -16.49 -3.78
N HIS A 69 3.03 -15.33 -4.00
CA HIS A 69 1.77 -15.25 -4.72
C HIS A 69 1.94 -15.35 -6.23
N LEU A 70 3.06 -14.89 -6.75
CA LEU A 70 3.34 -14.99 -8.19
C LEU A 70 3.90 -16.34 -8.58
N GLY A 71 4.55 -17.02 -7.65
CA GLY A 71 5.19 -18.29 -7.95
C GLY A 71 6.48 -18.15 -8.74
N ARG A 72 7.12 -16.99 -8.65
CA ARG A 72 8.39 -16.72 -9.33
C ARG A 72 9.15 -15.62 -8.63
N ASP A 73 10.41 -15.47 -8.99
CA ASP A 73 11.22 -14.38 -8.48
C ASP A 73 10.63 -13.04 -8.94
N TRP A 74 10.70 -12.05 -8.10
CA TRP A 74 10.16 -10.73 -8.39
C TRP A 74 11.09 -9.68 -7.82
N ASP A 75 11.28 -8.59 -8.56
CA ASP A 75 12.10 -7.48 -8.11
C ASP A 75 11.15 -6.37 -7.70
N VAL A 76 11.41 -5.75 -6.55
CA VAL A 76 10.57 -4.67 -6.05
C VAL A 76 10.40 -3.57 -7.10
N GLN A 77 11.44 -3.31 -7.89
CA GLN A 77 11.35 -2.29 -8.94
C GLN A 77 10.32 -2.62 -10.02
N GLU A 78 9.96 -3.87 -10.17
CA GLU A 78 8.92 -4.24 -11.13
C GLU A 78 7.57 -3.64 -10.77
N LEU A 79 7.39 -3.25 -9.52
CA LEU A 79 6.16 -2.59 -9.11
C LEU A 79 5.93 -1.33 -9.93
N HIS A 80 7.00 -0.63 -10.26
CA HIS A 80 6.89 0.62 -11.01
C HIS A 80 6.35 0.43 -12.43
N VAL A 81 6.48 -0.76 -12.98
CA VAL A 81 5.98 -1.05 -14.33
C VAL A 81 4.46 -0.93 -14.37
N ASN A 82 3.79 -1.32 -13.31
CA ASN A 82 2.34 -1.29 -13.25
C ASN A 82 1.81 -0.11 -12.44
N LEU A 83 2.68 0.73 -11.95
CA LEU A 83 2.29 1.84 -11.08
C LEU A 83 1.62 2.95 -11.88
N ILE A 84 0.43 3.35 -11.44
CA ILE A 84 -0.28 4.47 -12.03
C ILE A 84 -0.08 5.72 -11.19
N SER A 85 -0.27 5.59 -9.88
CA SER A 85 -0.24 6.75 -9.00
C SER A 85 -0.07 6.27 -7.56
N LEU A 86 0.41 7.14 -6.71
CA LEU A 86 0.51 6.83 -5.28
C LEU A 86 0.45 8.10 -4.45
N SER A 87 0.22 7.93 -3.18
CA SER A 87 0.25 9.04 -2.23
C SER A 87 0.98 8.56 -0.98
N GLY A 88 2.01 9.29 -0.58
CA GLY A 88 2.85 8.95 0.55
C GLY A 88 4.31 9.11 0.18
N ASN A 89 5.17 9.03 1.15
CA ASN A 89 6.61 9.03 0.90
C ASN A 89 7.05 7.61 0.63
N ILE A 90 7.87 7.44 -0.41
CA ILE A 90 8.37 6.13 -0.81
C ILE A 90 9.65 5.82 -0.04
N ASP A 91 9.70 4.60 0.48
CA ASP A 91 10.90 4.09 1.11
C ASP A 91 11.12 2.71 0.52
N GLU A 92 12.00 2.61 -0.43
CA GLU A 92 12.17 1.39 -1.22
C GLU A 92 13.54 0.76 -0.96
N THR A 93 13.53 -0.55 -0.73
CA THR A 93 14.75 -1.34 -0.58
C THR A 93 14.64 -2.53 -1.52
N ASP A 94 15.64 -3.40 -1.51
CA ASP A 94 15.60 -4.62 -2.32
C ASP A 94 14.49 -5.58 -1.86
N ASP A 95 14.06 -5.46 -0.61
CA ASP A 95 13.12 -6.40 -0.01
C ASP A 95 11.72 -5.88 0.12
N GLU A 96 11.52 -4.58 0.09
CA GLU A 96 10.18 -4.03 0.27
C GLU A 96 10.03 -2.63 -0.32
N PHE A 97 8.79 -2.28 -0.59
CA PHE A 97 8.39 -0.96 -1.02
C PHE A 97 7.40 -0.47 0.02
N ARG A 98 7.72 0.63 0.68
CA ARG A 98 6.90 1.13 1.78
C ARG A 98 6.40 2.53 1.47
N LEU A 99 5.11 2.77 1.75
CA LEU A 99 4.53 4.10 1.67
C LEU A 99 4.11 4.51 3.07
N GLN A 100 4.51 5.70 3.46
CA GLN A 100 4.08 6.27 4.73
C GLN A 100 4.39 7.75 4.70
N TRP A 101 3.63 8.53 5.46
CA TRP A 101 3.94 9.94 5.56
C TRP A 101 5.03 10.11 6.61
N ARG A 102 5.99 10.95 6.28
CA ARG A 102 7.01 11.29 7.24
C ARG A 102 6.43 12.37 8.10
N ASP A 103 6.39 12.06 9.37
CA ASP A 103 5.83 12.99 10.27
C ASP A 103 6.96 13.56 11.04
N HIS A 104 7.31 14.80 10.75
CA HIS A 104 8.35 15.36 11.43
C HIS A 104 7.93 16.60 11.95
N ALA A 105 7.07 16.60 12.58
CA ALA A 105 6.64 17.80 13.14
C ALA A 105 7.68 18.64 13.62
#